data_9be5cf7f103a24a2be4ddb9580bebacf
#
_entry.id   9be5cf7f103a24a2be4ddb9580bebacf
#
_cell.length_a   1.000
_cell.length_b   1.000
_cell.length_c   1.000
_cell.angle_alpha   90.00
_cell.angle_beta   90.00
_cell.angle_gamma   90.00
#
_symmetry.space_group_name_H-M   'P 1'
#
loop_
_entity.id
_entity.type
_entity.pdbx_description
1 polymer ?
#
loop_
_entity_poly.entity_id
_entity_poly.type
_entity_poly.pdbx_seq_one_letter_code
_entity_poly.pdbx_strand_id
1 'polypeptide(L)'
;VILCEGDMTFRAYDIEKLLAYAPHADIVNGTRTAEPLRQRNTQLSTFMYYGNVFVGKLLEAKHLGRSTLTDVGTTFKLCHRTILPHLLDELNPAINLEFNAHFVDTAIATGHTVVECPVTFHPRVGKSKGGNMNNWRGFVVGLKMIQGIVFGWKVKK
;
A
#
# COMPACT_ATOMS: atom_id res chain seq x y z
N VAL A 1 13.84 6.26 3.51
CA VAL A 1 13.02 5.89 4.68
C VAL A 1 12.23 4.65 4.34
N ILE A 2 12.15 3.70 5.27
CA ILE A 2 11.33 2.48 5.11
C ILE A 2 10.22 2.48 6.15
N LEU A 3 8.99 2.32 5.69
CA LEU A 3 7.81 2.12 6.52
C LEU A 3 7.57 0.61 6.67
N CYS A 4 7.41 0.14 7.89
CA CYS A 4 7.18 -1.28 8.17
C CYS A 4 6.27 -1.45 9.38
N GLU A 5 5.42 -2.47 9.36
CA GLU A 5 4.63 -2.88 10.54
C GLU A 5 5.48 -3.71 11.49
N GLY A 6 5.32 -3.49 12.80
CA GLY A 6 6.04 -4.21 13.86
C GLY A 6 5.40 -5.55 14.28
N ASP A 7 4.66 -6.20 13.38
CA ASP A 7 3.85 -7.40 13.65
C ASP A 7 4.39 -8.68 13.01
N MET A 8 5.61 -8.61 12.51
CA MET A 8 6.35 -9.71 11.88
C MET A 8 5.76 -10.22 10.56
N THR A 9 4.81 -9.50 9.95
CA THR A 9 4.27 -9.86 8.63
C THR A 9 5.29 -9.66 7.51
N PHE A 10 6.24 -8.73 7.69
CA PHE A 10 7.38 -8.52 6.81
C PHE A 10 8.69 -8.83 7.52
N ARG A 11 9.70 -9.23 6.77
CA ARG A 11 11.00 -9.64 7.29
C ARG A 11 12.10 -8.68 6.85
N ALA A 12 13.15 -8.58 7.68
CA ALA A 12 14.27 -7.68 7.41
C ALA A 12 14.98 -7.97 6.08
N TYR A 13 15.05 -9.22 5.64
CA TYR A 13 15.69 -9.58 4.36
C TYR A 13 14.95 -9.03 3.14
N ASP A 14 13.65 -8.73 3.23
CA ASP A 14 12.93 -8.08 2.14
C ASP A 14 13.31 -6.59 1.97
N ILE A 15 13.99 -5.99 2.95
CA ILE A 15 14.55 -4.64 2.83
C ILE A 15 15.56 -4.57 1.69
N GLU A 16 16.39 -5.60 1.51
CA GLU A 16 17.37 -5.66 0.41
C GLU A 16 16.68 -5.63 -0.96
N LYS A 17 15.51 -6.26 -1.09
CA LYS A 17 14.71 -6.18 -2.31
C LYS A 17 14.23 -4.76 -2.58
N LEU A 18 13.67 -4.07 -1.57
CA LEU A 18 13.26 -2.68 -1.72
C LEU A 18 14.44 -1.77 -2.10
N LEU A 19 15.61 -1.98 -1.49
CA LEU A 19 16.82 -1.22 -1.79
C LEU A 19 17.31 -1.47 -3.22
N ALA A 20 17.19 -2.68 -3.75
CA ALA A 20 17.55 -3.00 -5.13
C ALA A 20 16.68 -2.24 -6.16
N TYR A 21 15.42 -1.95 -5.82
CA TYR A 21 14.51 -1.16 -6.66
C TYR A 21 14.64 0.36 -6.45
N ALA A 22 15.24 0.81 -5.34
CA ALA A 22 15.33 2.22 -4.98
C ALA A 22 15.99 3.13 -6.04
N PRO A 23 16.98 2.69 -6.85
CA PRO A 23 17.54 3.53 -7.91
C PRO A 23 16.58 3.84 -9.06
N HIS A 24 15.44 3.12 -9.14
CA HIS A 24 14.53 3.16 -10.29
C HIS A 24 13.23 3.93 -10.02
N ALA A 25 12.94 4.28 -8.76
CA ALA A 25 11.71 4.99 -8.40
C ALA A 25 11.85 5.75 -7.09
N ASP A 26 11.07 6.82 -6.93
CA ASP A 26 11.01 7.60 -5.70
C ASP A 26 10.40 6.82 -4.54
N ILE A 27 9.47 5.92 -4.87
CA ILE A 27 8.79 5.04 -3.92
C ILE A 27 8.81 3.61 -4.43
N VAL A 28 9.26 2.68 -3.58
CA VAL A 28 9.16 1.24 -3.81
C VAL A 28 8.08 0.68 -2.90
N ASN A 29 6.97 0.24 -3.48
CA ASN A 29 5.82 -0.32 -2.77
C ASN A 29 5.95 -1.84 -2.71
N GLY A 30 6.08 -2.42 -1.50
CA GLY A 30 6.13 -3.87 -1.34
C GLY A 30 4.76 -4.50 -1.64
N THR A 31 4.68 -5.41 -2.61
CA THR A 31 3.42 -6.09 -2.92
C THR A 31 3.35 -7.49 -2.32
N ARG A 32 2.19 -7.83 -1.72
CA ARG A 32 1.85 -9.15 -1.15
C ARG A 32 1.12 -10.06 -2.13
N THR A 33 0.91 -9.60 -3.37
CA THR A 33 0.10 -10.31 -4.36
C THR A 33 0.87 -11.42 -5.08
N ALA A 34 2.21 -11.46 -4.97
CA ALA A 34 3.01 -12.56 -5.50
C ALA A 34 2.75 -13.86 -4.71
N GLU A 35 1.91 -14.74 -5.27
CA GLU A 35 1.44 -15.96 -4.58
C GLU A 35 2.57 -16.85 -4.04
N PRO A 36 3.68 -17.11 -4.78
CA PRO A 36 4.77 -17.95 -4.27
C PRO A 36 5.47 -17.37 -3.03
N LEU A 37 5.36 -16.06 -2.79
CA LEU A 37 5.98 -15.38 -1.65
C LEU A 37 5.01 -15.21 -0.47
N ARG A 38 3.74 -15.56 -0.65
CA ARG A 38 2.72 -15.48 0.38
C ARG A 38 2.60 -16.81 1.13
N GLN A 39 2.89 -16.80 2.42
CA GLN A 39 2.72 -17.98 3.25
C GLN A 39 1.24 -18.31 3.48
N ARG A 40 0.98 -19.57 3.79
CA ARG A 40 -0.36 -20.03 4.19
C ARG A 40 -0.78 -19.37 5.50
N ASN A 41 -2.09 -19.20 5.70
CA ASN A 41 -2.69 -18.61 6.92
C ASN A 41 -2.33 -17.14 7.18
N THR A 42 -1.98 -16.38 6.15
CA THR A 42 -1.87 -14.92 6.25
C THR A 42 -3.24 -14.26 6.34
N GLN A 43 -3.27 -12.98 6.74
CA GLN A 43 -4.51 -12.20 6.86
C GLN A 43 -5.09 -11.75 5.51
N LEU A 44 -4.37 -11.97 4.42
CA LEU A 44 -4.83 -11.64 3.08
C LEU A 44 -5.74 -12.76 2.55
N SER A 45 -7.04 -12.69 2.86
CA SER A 45 -8.03 -13.61 2.30
C SER A 45 -8.12 -13.44 0.78
N THR A 46 -8.65 -14.46 0.09
CA THR A 46 -8.88 -14.40 -1.37
C THR A 46 -9.72 -13.18 -1.76
N PHE A 47 -10.74 -12.86 -0.97
CA PHE A 47 -11.56 -11.66 -1.17
C PHE A 47 -10.74 -10.37 -1.07
N MET A 48 -9.92 -10.23 -0.04
CA MET A 48 -9.05 -9.06 0.14
C MET A 48 -7.96 -8.97 -0.94
N TYR A 49 -7.45 -10.12 -1.40
CA TYR A 49 -6.49 -10.18 -2.50
C TYR A 49 -7.08 -9.55 -3.78
N TYR A 50 -8.23 -10.04 -4.24
CA TYR A 50 -8.87 -9.50 -5.45
C TYR A 50 -9.34 -8.06 -5.26
N GLY A 51 -9.78 -7.70 -4.06
CA GLY A 51 -10.10 -6.32 -3.72
C GLY A 51 -8.91 -5.37 -3.86
N ASN A 52 -7.73 -5.76 -3.34
CA ASN A 52 -6.49 -4.99 -3.50
C ASN A 52 -6.08 -4.85 -4.97
N VAL A 53 -6.11 -5.96 -5.73
CA VAL A 53 -5.78 -5.93 -7.16
C VAL A 53 -6.74 -5.00 -7.91
N PHE A 54 -8.04 -5.08 -7.64
CA PHE A 54 -9.03 -4.21 -8.26
C PHE A 54 -8.76 -2.72 -7.96
N VAL A 55 -8.54 -2.37 -6.69
CA VAL A 55 -8.24 -0.99 -6.29
C VAL A 55 -6.91 -0.52 -6.89
N GLY A 56 -5.91 -1.38 -6.96
CA GLY A 56 -4.63 -1.11 -7.63
C GLY A 56 -4.83 -0.78 -9.12
N LYS A 57 -5.62 -1.58 -9.83
CA LYS A 57 -5.93 -1.35 -11.25
C LYS A 57 -6.78 -0.10 -11.49
N LEU A 58 -7.68 0.22 -10.56
CA LEU A 58 -8.44 1.47 -10.63
C LEU A 58 -7.51 2.69 -10.49
N LEU A 59 -6.55 2.63 -9.60
CA LEU A 59 -5.57 3.69 -9.39
C LEU A 59 -4.62 3.82 -10.60
N GLU A 60 -4.17 2.69 -11.15
CA GLU A 60 -3.40 2.65 -12.39
C GLU A 60 -4.15 3.30 -13.55
N ALA A 61 -5.45 2.99 -13.71
CA ALA A 61 -6.31 3.59 -14.74
C ALA A 61 -6.48 5.11 -14.53
N LYS A 62 -6.67 5.56 -13.28
CA LYS A 62 -6.76 6.99 -12.94
C LYS A 62 -5.53 7.77 -13.38
N HIS A 63 -4.35 7.18 -13.23
CA HIS A 63 -3.07 7.80 -13.57
C HIS A 63 -2.51 7.40 -14.95
N LEU A 64 -3.35 6.86 -15.82
CA LEU A 64 -3.02 6.52 -17.21
C LEU A 64 -1.79 5.59 -17.33
N GLY A 65 -1.68 4.62 -16.42
CA GLY A 65 -0.63 3.61 -16.47
C GLY A 65 0.76 4.06 -15.98
N ARG A 66 0.85 5.21 -15.28
CA ARG A 66 2.14 5.70 -14.74
C ARG A 66 2.81 4.76 -13.76
N SER A 67 2.05 3.86 -13.15
CA SER A 67 2.55 2.80 -12.26
C SER A 67 1.70 1.55 -12.44
N THR A 68 2.33 0.38 -12.48
CA THR A 68 1.60 -0.89 -12.43
C THR A 68 1.43 -1.31 -10.99
N LEU A 69 0.19 -1.41 -10.52
CA LEU A 69 -0.15 -1.62 -9.11
C LEU A 69 -1.08 -2.81 -8.93
N THR A 70 -0.76 -3.64 -7.94
CA THR A 70 -1.58 -4.80 -7.53
C THR A 70 -1.89 -4.79 -6.03
N ASP A 71 -1.15 -4.02 -5.23
CA ASP A 71 -1.34 -3.96 -3.77
C ASP A 71 -1.13 -2.54 -3.23
N VAL A 72 -2.21 -1.78 -3.15
CA VAL A 72 -2.21 -0.43 -2.58
C VAL A 72 -2.38 -0.42 -1.06
N GLY A 73 -2.70 -1.57 -0.46
CA GLY A 73 -3.00 -1.70 0.97
C GLY A 73 -1.79 -1.99 1.85
N THR A 74 -0.63 -2.24 1.27
CA THR A 74 0.58 -2.56 2.02
C THR A 74 1.16 -1.33 2.73
N THR A 75 1.68 -1.52 3.95
CA THR A 75 2.47 -0.49 4.67
C THR A 75 3.95 -0.58 4.35
N PHE A 76 4.44 -1.75 3.92
CA PHE A 76 5.86 -1.98 3.67
C PHE A 76 6.31 -1.27 2.39
N LYS A 77 6.93 -0.11 2.57
CA LYS A 77 7.36 0.80 1.48
C LYS A 77 8.73 1.40 1.77
N LEU A 78 9.49 1.62 0.72
CA LEU A 78 10.65 2.50 0.75
C LEU A 78 10.29 3.82 0.06
N CYS A 79 10.65 4.95 0.69
CA CYS A 79 10.53 6.29 0.11
C CYS A 79 11.88 6.99 0.14
N HIS A 80 12.25 7.65 -0.93
CA HIS A 80 13.39 8.54 -0.91
C HIS A 80 13.16 9.69 0.06
N ARG A 81 14.19 10.02 0.86
CA ARG A 81 14.06 11.06 1.88
C ARG A 81 13.77 12.45 1.28
N THR A 82 14.27 12.70 0.10
CA THR A 82 14.16 13.98 -0.60
C THR A 82 12.72 14.36 -0.96
N ILE A 83 11.86 13.38 -1.21
CA ILE A 83 10.47 13.64 -1.60
C ILE A 83 9.53 13.80 -0.40
N LEU A 84 9.93 13.33 0.79
CA LEU A 84 9.06 13.27 1.96
C LEU A 84 8.49 14.64 2.39
N PRO A 85 9.26 15.76 2.45
CA PRO A 85 8.68 17.04 2.84
C PRO A 85 7.51 17.44 1.95
N HIS A 86 7.71 17.43 0.63
CA HIS A 86 6.65 17.76 -0.34
C HIS A 86 5.45 16.80 -0.25
N LEU A 87 5.72 15.49 -0.14
CA LEU A 87 4.64 14.50 -0.06
C LEU A 87 3.84 14.62 1.23
N LEU A 88 4.48 14.94 2.37
CA LEU A 88 3.80 15.10 3.66
C LEU A 88 2.87 16.32 3.69
N ASP A 89 3.20 17.39 2.96
CA ASP A 89 2.34 18.57 2.84
C ASP A 89 1.04 18.27 2.09
N GLU A 90 1.07 17.32 1.15
CA GLU A 90 -0.08 16.92 0.34
C GLU A 90 -0.93 15.80 0.98
N LEU A 91 -0.38 15.08 1.94
CA LEU A 91 -1.06 13.97 2.59
C LEU A 91 -2.07 14.45 3.64
N ASN A 92 -3.26 13.86 3.62
CA ASN A 92 -4.28 14.13 4.65
C ASN A 92 -4.08 13.22 5.86
N PRO A 93 -3.63 13.74 7.02
CA PRO A 93 -3.36 12.94 8.21
C PRO A 93 -4.63 12.40 8.89
N ALA A 94 -5.82 12.87 8.51
CA ALA A 94 -7.09 12.39 9.06
C ALA A 94 -7.56 11.06 8.42
N ILE A 95 -6.93 10.62 7.33
CA ILE A 95 -7.22 9.34 6.69
C ILE A 95 -6.60 8.21 7.50
N ASN A 96 -7.37 7.15 7.74
CA ASN A 96 -7.00 6.07 8.64
C ASN A 96 -6.62 4.79 7.87
N LEU A 97 -7.50 3.80 7.81
CA LEU A 97 -7.22 2.50 7.22
C LEU A 97 -6.98 2.54 5.70
N GLU A 98 -7.49 3.57 5.03
CA GLU A 98 -7.31 3.86 3.61
C GLU A 98 -6.00 4.59 3.28
N PHE A 99 -5.21 4.94 4.32
CA PHE A 99 -4.02 5.79 4.19
C PHE A 99 -3.01 5.27 3.18
N ASN A 100 -2.81 3.96 3.10
CA ASN A 100 -1.86 3.39 2.16
C ASN A 100 -2.23 3.66 0.70
N ALA A 101 -3.51 3.56 0.34
CA ALA A 101 -3.99 3.88 -1.01
C ALA A 101 -3.92 5.39 -1.26
N HIS A 102 -4.29 6.23 -0.26
CA HIS A 102 -4.13 7.67 -0.34
C HIS A 102 -2.68 8.08 -0.58
N PHE A 103 -1.75 7.48 0.15
CA PHE A 103 -0.32 7.76 0.02
C PHE A 103 0.18 7.51 -1.40
N VAL A 104 -0.14 6.35 -1.98
CA VAL A 104 0.28 6.00 -3.34
C VAL A 104 -0.40 6.89 -4.38
N ASP A 105 -1.70 7.16 -4.24
CA ASP A 105 -2.46 8.04 -5.13
C ASP A 105 -1.88 9.46 -5.13
N THR A 106 -1.62 10.02 -3.95
CA THR A 106 -1.05 11.36 -3.81
C THR A 106 0.36 11.42 -4.40
N ALA A 107 1.19 10.42 -4.14
CA ALA A 107 2.55 10.37 -4.69
C ALA A 107 2.55 10.40 -6.22
N ILE A 108 1.71 9.60 -6.88
CA ILE A 108 1.63 9.59 -8.34
C ILE A 108 1.02 10.90 -8.86
N ALA A 109 0.01 11.45 -8.18
CA ALA A 109 -0.63 12.73 -8.56
C ALA A 109 0.35 13.90 -8.49
N THR A 110 1.27 13.90 -7.53
CA THR A 110 2.32 14.92 -7.37
C THR A 110 3.56 14.67 -8.23
N GLY A 111 3.52 13.68 -9.12
CA GLY A 111 4.55 13.43 -10.13
C GLY A 111 5.68 12.50 -9.70
N HIS A 112 5.57 11.87 -8.52
CA HIS A 112 6.56 10.90 -8.06
C HIS A 112 6.38 9.54 -8.73
N THR A 113 7.51 8.87 -8.95
CA THR A 113 7.55 7.53 -9.54
C THR A 113 7.35 6.46 -8.47
N VAL A 114 6.46 5.50 -8.76
CA VAL A 114 6.16 4.37 -7.86
C VAL A 114 6.36 3.06 -8.61
N VAL A 115 7.10 2.12 -8.00
CA VAL A 115 7.28 0.76 -8.52
C VAL A 115 6.84 -0.25 -7.46
N GLU A 116 6.25 -1.37 -7.88
CA GLU A 116 5.98 -2.51 -6.99
C GLU A 116 7.17 -3.47 -6.95
N CYS A 117 7.49 -3.93 -5.72
CA CYS A 117 8.48 -4.96 -5.45
C CYS A 117 7.82 -6.13 -4.74
N PRO A 118 7.87 -7.36 -5.28
CA PRO A 118 7.33 -8.53 -4.60
C PRO A 118 8.07 -8.83 -3.30
N VAL A 119 7.33 -8.89 -2.19
CA VAL A 119 7.87 -9.16 -0.86
C VAL A 119 7.26 -10.40 -0.26
N THR A 120 7.97 -11.05 0.67
CA THR A 120 7.46 -12.21 1.39
C THR A 120 6.46 -11.76 2.44
N PHE A 121 5.29 -12.39 2.46
CA PHE A 121 4.24 -12.06 3.40
C PHE A 121 3.96 -13.23 4.35
N HIS A 122 4.10 -12.97 5.64
CA HIS A 122 3.99 -13.95 6.73
C HIS A 122 2.70 -13.79 7.54
N PRO A 123 2.27 -14.84 8.25
CA PRO A 123 1.23 -14.69 9.26
C PRO A 123 1.65 -13.69 10.35
N ARG A 124 0.71 -12.85 10.76
CA ARG A 124 0.92 -11.87 11.83
C ARG A 124 1.18 -12.55 13.17
N VAL A 125 2.13 -12.00 13.93
CA VAL A 125 2.34 -12.35 15.33
C VAL A 125 1.60 -11.35 16.21
N GLY A 126 0.73 -11.84 17.10
CA GLY A 126 -0.07 -11.01 18.01
C GLY A 126 -1.43 -10.59 17.48
N LYS A 127 -2.10 -9.70 18.22
CA LYS A 127 -3.43 -9.16 17.90
C LYS A 127 -3.34 -7.75 17.36
N SER A 128 -4.13 -7.43 16.33
CA SER A 128 -4.23 -6.07 15.83
C SER A 128 -4.96 -5.18 16.83
N LYS A 129 -4.48 -3.94 17.06
CA LYS A 129 -5.16 -2.93 17.88
C LYS A 129 -6.53 -2.54 17.32
N GLY A 130 -6.74 -2.64 16.00
CA GLY A 130 -8.01 -2.40 15.32
C GLY A 130 -8.95 -3.61 15.25
N GLY A 131 -8.62 -4.73 15.91
CA GLY A 131 -9.28 -6.02 15.74
C GLY A 131 -8.86 -6.73 14.44
N ASN A 132 -9.15 -8.02 14.33
CA ASN A 132 -8.87 -8.74 13.10
C ASN A 132 -9.72 -8.18 11.95
N MET A 133 -9.05 -7.86 10.83
CA MET A 133 -9.73 -7.47 9.61
C MET A 133 -10.55 -8.67 9.11
N ASN A 134 -11.88 -8.56 9.14
CA ASN A 134 -12.76 -9.51 8.48
C ASN A 134 -13.14 -9.01 7.08
N ASN A 135 -13.71 -9.88 6.25
CA ASN A 135 -14.07 -9.54 4.88
C ASN A 135 -15.01 -8.32 4.78
N TRP A 136 -15.94 -8.16 5.74
CA TRP A 136 -16.85 -7.00 5.76
C TRP A 136 -16.12 -5.69 6.03
N ARG A 137 -15.24 -5.65 7.02
CA ARG A 137 -14.39 -4.47 7.27
C ARG A 137 -13.48 -4.18 6.08
N GLY A 138 -12.88 -5.21 5.50
CA GLY A 138 -12.07 -5.09 4.28
C GLY A 138 -12.88 -4.51 3.12
N PHE A 139 -14.12 -4.93 2.93
CA PHE A 139 -15.02 -4.40 1.92
C PHE A 139 -15.32 -2.91 2.14
N VAL A 140 -15.68 -2.52 3.37
CA VAL A 140 -15.94 -1.10 3.71
C VAL A 140 -14.70 -0.22 3.47
N VAL A 141 -13.51 -0.69 3.87
CA VAL A 141 -12.25 0.01 3.60
C VAL A 141 -11.99 0.11 2.10
N GLY A 142 -12.21 -0.96 1.35
CA GLY A 142 -12.11 -0.96 -0.11
C GLY A 142 -13.04 0.05 -0.79
N LEU A 143 -14.30 0.14 -0.35
CA LEU A 143 -15.24 1.15 -0.85
C LEU A 143 -14.75 2.58 -0.59
N LYS A 144 -14.20 2.85 0.59
CA LYS A 144 -13.63 4.16 0.93
C LYS A 144 -12.39 4.47 0.09
N MET A 145 -11.54 3.47 -0.18
CA MET A 145 -10.42 3.63 -1.12
C MET A 145 -10.91 3.99 -2.51
N ILE A 146 -11.90 3.26 -3.05
CA ILE A 146 -12.52 3.57 -4.33
C ILE A 146 -13.10 4.98 -4.35
N GLN A 147 -13.84 5.36 -3.31
CA GLN A 147 -14.40 6.71 -3.17
C GLN A 147 -13.30 7.78 -3.19
N GLY A 148 -12.20 7.56 -2.44
CA GLY A 148 -11.07 8.49 -2.39
C GLY A 148 -10.37 8.61 -3.75
N ILE A 149 -10.17 7.50 -4.45
CA ILE A 149 -9.51 7.47 -5.76
C ILE A 149 -10.38 8.16 -6.83
N VAL A 150 -11.69 7.91 -6.85
CA VAL A 150 -12.60 8.41 -7.91
C VAL A 150 -13.02 9.84 -7.65
N PHE A 151 -13.39 10.18 -6.41
CA PHE A 151 -13.99 11.49 -6.07
C PHE A 151 -13.05 12.42 -5.29
N GLY A 152 -11.81 11.99 -5.06
CA GLY A 152 -10.82 12.72 -4.28
C GLY A 152 -10.89 12.41 -2.77
N TRP A 153 -9.76 12.54 -2.13
CA TRP A 153 -9.59 12.30 -0.70
C TRP A 153 -10.10 13.50 0.09
N LYS A 154 -11.29 13.38 0.68
CA LYS A 154 -11.93 14.49 1.41
C LYS A 154 -11.08 14.88 2.62
N VAL A 155 -10.66 16.14 2.65
CA VAL A 155 -10.16 16.79 3.85
C VAL A 155 -11.38 17.06 4.73
N LYS A 156 -11.49 16.43 5.91
CA LYS A 156 -12.35 16.96 6.95
C LYS A 156 -11.67 18.23 7.45
N LYS A 157 -12.23 19.37 7.09
CA LYS A 157 -11.90 20.65 7.73
C LYS A 157 -12.24 20.59 9.21
#